data_c1013d7a8850646a4cf9960a7dab9fd0
#
_entry.id   c1013d7a8850646a4cf9960a7dab9fd0
#
_cell.length_a   1.000
_cell.length_b   1.000
_cell.length_c   1.000
_cell.angle_alpha   90.00
_cell.angle_beta   90.00
_cell.angle_gamma   90.00
#
_symmetry.space_group_name_H-M   'P 1'
#
loop_
_entity.id
_entity.type
_entity.pdbx_description
1 polymer ?
#
loop_
_entity_poly.entity_id
_entity_poly.type
_entity_poly.pdbx_seq_one_letter_code
_entity_poly.pdbx_strand_id
1 'polypeptide(L)'
;NTSKEYLFEGKIIEPEVIVTQTITENGTTKTVTWTKDTDYAVKYTNNNKVSSKVNEAAAIITPIGEKANSYSGSKTLNFTIKQDISKADSGITASFKDAKTTYTYTAPANTPEVNVAEKTTVNGKETTTSWKKDTDYVISFTDNTNVTTAAKPATVIITPKAGSKKAELYGGSITLAFQITPCDINDSQMKMTDHYDKVYSGKAYKAGVKLVYTNKNTAKTTTLVRKKDYTISNYTNNINVGTATGVVKGIGNYTGTRTMTFKITQKSIADLSFTPNLEKVVYNYNGSYRTPAVSIIYKDAMNKAGATQSYTLNKGTDYTVIYEDNKKVGTATVIFTGTGNFKGFHVENFTIRPKSTILRKLIKGKKQFSVVWKKQTTQMSGYQIQYATNKKFKSSKKVTSKKSTTRKTIKKLKSKKTYYVRVRTYKKLYDTNYYSK
;
A
#
# COMPACT_ATOMS: atom_id res chain seq x y z
N ASN A 1 10.14 -60.10 -0.46
CA ASN A 1 10.42 -58.76 -0.86
C ASN A 1 11.92 -58.61 -1.16
N THR A 2 12.30 -58.85 -2.42
CA THR A 2 13.68 -59.04 -2.86
C THR A 2 14.45 -57.78 -3.25
N SER A 3 13.99 -56.59 -2.83
CA SER A 3 14.58 -55.32 -3.22
C SER A 3 14.88 -54.39 -2.04
N LYS A 4 15.11 -54.93 -0.83
CA LYS A 4 15.41 -54.10 0.31
C LYS A 4 16.87 -53.68 0.27
N GLU A 5 17.10 -52.36 0.40
CA GLU A 5 18.42 -51.73 0.45
C GLU A 5 18.80 -51.46 1.91
N TYR A 6 20.05 -51.72 2.27
CA TYR A 6 20.59 -51.46 3.59
C TYR A 6 21.84 -50.57 3.47
N LEU A 7 22.10 -49.74 4.43
CA LEU A 7 23.32 -48.97 4.53
C LEU A 7 24.39 -49.72 5.32
N PHE A 8 25.62 -49.73 4.78
CA PHE A 8 26.75 -50.32 5.45
C PHE A 8 27.22 -49.44 6.63
N GLU A 9 27.18 -49.99 7.82
CA GLU A 9 27.58 -49.31 9.05
C GLU A 9 28.85 -49.89 9.68
N GLY A 10 29.66 -50.63 8.91
CA GLY A 10 30.83 -51.32 9.44
C GLY A 10 30.50 -52.61 10.16
N LYS A 11 29.25 -53.08 10.14
CA LYS A 11 28.77 -54.30 10.81
C LYS A 11 28.14 -55.27 9.80
N ILE A 12 28.08 -56.53 10.23
CA ILE A 12 27.37 -57.58 9.47
C ILE A 12 25.87 -57.22 9.42
N ILE A 13 25.27 -57.32 8.24
CA ILE A 13 23.84 -57.02 8.01
C ILE A 13 23.10 -58.34 7.85
N GLU A 14 22.22 -58.67 8.77
CA GLU A 14 21.38 -59.86 8.81
C GLU A 14 19.89 -59.45 8.83
N PRO A 15 19.30 -59.20 7.68
CA PRO A 15 17.88 -58.87 7.61
C PRO A 15 17.01 -59.95 8.19
N GLU A 16 15.98 -59.55 8.95
CA GLU A 16 14.97 -60.51 9.38
C GLU A 16 14.27 -61.16 8.22
N VAL A 17 14.19 -62.48 8.24
CA VAL A 17 13.51 -63.29 7.22
C VAL A 17 12.31 -63.98 7.85
N ILE A 18 11.12 -63.75 7.30
CA ILE A 18 9.88 -64.41 7.72
C ILE A 18 9.49 -65.37 6.61
N VAL A 19 9.32 -66.67 6.99
CA VAL A 19 8.84 -67.72 6.09
C VAL A 19 7.38 -68.00 6.43
N THR A 20 6.53 -67.96 5.40
CA THR A 20 5.11 -68.28 5.52
C THR A 20 4.71 -69.35 4.55
N GLN A 21 3.81 -70.23 4.93
CA GLN A 21 3.21 -71.27 4.16
C GLN A 21 1.70 -71.04 4.03
N THR A 22 1.19 -71.09 2.83
CA THR A 22 -0.26 -71.04 2.61
C THR A 22 -0.77 -72.47 2.49
N ILE A 23 -1.68 -72.88 3.38
CA ILE A 23 -2.32 -74.21 3.43
C ILE A 23 -3.79 -74.00 3.09
N THR A 24 -4.32 -74.87 2.21
CA THR A 24 -5.76 -74.89 1.87
C THR A 24 -6.33 -76.19 2.39
N GLU A 25 -7.20 -76.13 3.39
CA GLU A 25 -7.91 -77.26 3.97
C GLU A 25 -9.42 -77.05 3.82
N ASN A 26 -10.12 -78.00 3.30
CA ASN A 26 -11.58 -77.95 3.08
C ASN A 26 -12.08 -76.66 2.40
N GLY A 27 -11.34 -76.18 1.40
CA GLY A 27 -11.65 -74.92 0.68
C GLY A 27 -11.33 -73.62 1.42
N THR A 28 -10.81 -73.70 2.62
CA THR A 28 -10.39 -72.51 3.45
C THR A 28 -8.88 -72.38 3.42
N THR A 29 -8.41 -71.20 2.99
CA THR A 29 -6.97 -70.88 2.91
C THR A 29 -6.49 -70.27 4.23
N LYS A 30 -5.45 -70.82 4.83
CA LYS A 30 -4.80 -70.37 6.06
C LYS A 30 -3.32 -70.13 5.80
N THR A 31 -2.77 -69.05 6.33
CA THR A 31 -1.33 -68.75 6.34
C THR A 31 -0.71 -69.16 7.67
N VAL A 32 0.31 -69.98 7.59
CA VAL A 32 1.09 -70.45 8.77
C VAL A 32 2.49 -69.84 8.66
N THR A 33 2.98 -69.23 9.76
CA THR A 33 4.35 -68.71 9.82
C THR A 33 5.26 -69.80 10.41
N TRP A 34 6.39 -70.02 9.75
CA TRP A 34 7.41 -70.95 10.23
C TRP A 34 8.31 -70.28 11.28
N THR A 35 8.77 -71.09 12.23
CA THR A 35 9.65 -70.59 13.31
C THR A 35 11.11 -70.74 12.88
N LYS A 36 11.87 -69.64 12.95
CA LYS A 36 13.32 -69.67 12.67
C LYS A 36 14.03 -70.58 13.67
N ASP A 37 15.07 -71.25 13.19
CA ASP A 37 15.93 -72.18 13.93
C ASP A 37 15.19 -73.44 14.45
N THR A 38 13.88 -73.60 14.13
CA THR A 38 13.08 -74.78 14.38
C THR A 38 12.59 -75.38 13.05
N ASP A 39 11.93 -74.55 12.20
CA ASP A 39 11.37 -74.94 10.92
C ASP A 39 12.28 -74.63 9.74
N TYR A 40 13.09 -73.59 9.86
CA TYR A 40 14.06 -73.17 8.83
C TYR A 40 15.30 -72.53 9.47
N ALA A 41 16.41 -72.67 8.76
CA ALA A 41 17.67 -71.95 9.04
C ALA A 41 17.92 -70.88 7.96
N VAL A 42 18.61 -69.81 8.36
CA VAL A 42 19.06 -68.74 7.45
C VAL A 42 20.56 -68.63 7.50
N LYS A 43 21.20 -68.75 6.36
CA LYS A 43 22.64 -68.48 6.15
C LYS A 43 22.81 -67.26 5.32
N TYR A 44 23.59 -66.27 5.84
CA TYR A 44 23.90 -65.06 5.08
C TYR A 44 25.24 -65.17 4.34
N THR A 45 25.33 -64.55 3.17
CA THR A 45 26.54 -64.47 2.36
C THR A 45 26.76 -63.04 1.88
N ASN A 46 28.04 -62.60 1.77
CA ASN A 46 28.44 -61.25 1.33
C ASN A 46 27.77 -60.10 2.08
N ASN A 47 27.37 -60.34 3.33
CA ASN A 47 26.58 -59.41 4.15
C ASN A 47 27.44 -58.52 5.06
N ASN A 48 28.77 -58.56 4.90
CA ASN A 48 29.76 -57.80 5.71
C ASN A 48 30.50 -56.71 4.91
N LYS A 49 30.02 -56.39 3.75
CA LYS A 49 30.59 -55.35 2.82
C LYS A 49 29.55 -54.81 1.87
N VAL A 50 29.89 -53.69 1.23
CA VAL A 50 29.07 -53.11 0.18
C VAL A 50 28.88 -54.11 -0.97
N SER A 51 27.64 -54.27 -1.43
CA SER A 51 27.26 -55.17 -2.53
C SER A 51 27.79 -54.70 -3.85
N SER A 52 28.07 -55.66 -4.74
CA SER A 52 28.31 -55.41 -6.17
C SER A 52 27.46 -56.35 -7.01
N LYS A 53 27.30 -56.08 -8.30
CA LYS A 53 26.55 -56.95 -9.23
C LYS A 53 27.13 -58.39 -9.29
N VAL A 54 28.42 -58.57 -8.94
CA VAL A 54 29.09 -59.86 -8.91
C VAL A 54 29.03 -60.54 -7.53
N ASN A 55 28.91 -59.73 -6.47
CA ASN A 55 28.89 -60.18 -5.08
C ASN A 55 27.66 -59.58 -4.39
N GLU A 56 26.49 -60.06 -4.73
CA GLU A 56 25.23 -59.67 -4.06
C GLU A 56 25.20 -60.26 -2.65
N ALA A 57 24.68 -59.48 -1.70
CA ALA A 57 24.37 -60.00 -0.37
C ALA A 57 23.11 -60.87 -0.45
N ALA A 58 23.13 -62.02 0.23
CA ALA A 58 21.99 -62.92 0.19
C ALA A 58 21.72 -63.59 1.54
N ALA A 59 20.44 -63.86 1.76
CA ALA A 59 19.93 -64.74 2.80
C ALA A 59 19.49 -66.05 2.14
N ILE A 60 20.11 -67.14 2.50
CA ILE A 60 19.82 -68.50 2.00
C ILE A 60 18.99 -69.21 3.07
N ILE A 61 17.78 -69.53 2.75
CA ILE A 61 16.77 -70.12 3.65
C ILE A 61 16.67 -71.61 3.31
N THR A 62 16.85 -72.44 4.32
CA THR A 62 16.79 -73.89 4.15
C THR A 62 15.82 -74.49 5.19
N PRO A 63 14.89 -75.36 4.82
CA PRO A 63 14.04 -76.08 5.76
C PRO A 63 14.88 -76.96 6.68
N ILE A 64 14.51 -77.00 7.97
CA ILE A 64 15.14 -77.85 8.98
C ILE A 64 14.05 -78.53 9.81
N GLY A 65 14.43 -79.42 10.75
CA GLY A 65 13.51 -80.09 11.62
C GLY A 65 12.45 -80.89 10.88
N GLU A 66 11.22 -80.88 11.34
CA GLU A 66 10.11 -81.58 10.73
C GLU A 66 9.78 -81.10 9.34
N LYS A 67 10.04 -79.80 9.07
CA LYS A 67 9.81 -79.24 7.74
C LYS A 67 10.73 -79.80 6.66
N ALA A 68 11.94 -80.25 7.01
CA ALA A 68 12.87 -80.91 6.10
C ALA A 68 12.35 -82.25 5.56
N ASN A 69 11.41 -82.91 6.27
CA ASN A 69 10.80 -84.15 5.79
C ASN A 69 9.81 -83.91 4.62
N SER A 70 9.23 -82.72 4.52
CA SER A 70 8.21 -82.40 3.54
C SER A 70 8.69 -81.39 2.49
N TYR A 71 9.79 -80.68 2.74
CA TYR A 71 10.34 -79.61 1.85
C TYR A 71 11.86 -79.83 1.70
N SER A 72 12.34 -79.72 0.47
CA SER A 72 13.76 -79.83 0.12
C SER A 72 14.27 -78.64 -0.65
N GLY A 73 15.60 -78.46 -0.66
CA GLY A 73 16.28 -77.38 -1.36
C GLY A 73 16.39 -76.11 -0.51
N SER A 74 16.71 -75.00 -1.14
CA SER A 74 16.87 -73.71 -0.49
C SER A 74 16.28 -72.59 -1.31
N LYS A 75 15.88 -71.48 -0.63
CA LYS A 75 15.42 -70.24 -1.25
C LYS A 75 16.42 -69.15 -0.96
N THR A 76 16.98 -68.52 -2.03
CA THR A 76 17.86 -67.35 -1.89
C THR A 76 17.07 -66.08 -2.05
N LEU A 77 17.26 -65.16 -1.10
CA LEU A 77 16.75 -63.79 -1.15
C LEU A 77 17.93 -62.85 -1.22
N ASN A 78 18.11 -62.16 -2.36
CA ASN A 78 19.18 -61.18 -2.52
C ASN A 78 18.74 -59.84 -1.89
N PHE A 79 19.68 -59.10 -1.35
CA PHE A 79 19.50 -57.74 -0.85
C PHE A 79 20.75 -56.90 -1.18
N THR A 80 20.56 -55.59 -1.25
CA THR A 80 21.63 -54.67 -1.60
C THR A 80 22.18 -53.96 -0.33
N ILE A 81 23.50 -53.92 -0.17
CA ILE A 81 24.21 -53.14 0.84
C ILE A 81 24.93 -52.00 0.15
N LYS A 82 24.60 -50.81 0.50
CA LYS A 82 25.18 -49.56 -0.08
C LYS A 82 26.10 -48.88 0.93
N GLN A 83 27.17 -48.24 0.46
CA GLN A 83 28.00 -47.36 1.29
C GLN A 83 27.19 -46.14 1.73
N ASP A 84 27.16 -45.89 3.03
CA ASP A 84 26.49 -44.68 3.56
C ASP A 84 27.40 -43.45 3.36
N ILE A 85 26.93 -42.52 2.52
CA ILE A 85 27.70 -41.28 2.19
C ILE A 85 27.88 -40.35 3.40
N SER A 86 27.11 -40.51 4.48
CA SER A 86 27.27 -39.72 5.71
C SER A 86 28.47 -40.13 6.56
N LYS A 87 29.02 -41.30 6.31
CA LYS A 87 30.16 -41.86 7.07
C LYS A 87 31.49 -41.37 6.52
N ALA A 88 32.45 -41.13 7.42
CA ALA A 88 33.77 -40.62 7.06
C ALA A 88 34.54 -41.60 6.12
N ASP A 89 34.34 -42.91 6.32
CA ASP A 89 34.95 -43.96 5.52
C ASP A 89 34.33 -44.16 4.13
N SER A 90 33.25 -43.45 3.82
CA SER A 90 32.64 -43.49 2.48
C SER A 90 33.52 -42.89 1.38
N GLY A 91 34.53 -42.09 1.75
CA GLY A 91 35.31 -41.29 0.81
C GLY A 91 34.54 -40.12 0.22
N ILE A 92 33.26 -39.94 0.59
CA ILE A 92 32.44 -38.82 0.05
C ILE A 92 32.56 -37.60 0.94
N THR A 93 32.81 -36.45 0.34
CA THR A 93 32.84 -35.16 1.02
C THR A 93 31.88 -34.19 0.39
N ALA A 94 31.26 -33.34 1.20
CA ALA A 94 30.40 -32.27 0.74
C ALA A 94 30.72 -30.95 1.47
N SER A 95 30.66 -29.84 0.76
CA SER A 95 30.87 -28.50 1.30
C SER A 95 30.06 -27.48 0.52
N PHE A 96 29.82 -26.32 1.11
CA PHE A 96 29.33 -25.17 0.34
C PHE A 96 30.39 -24.71 -0.65
N LYS A 97 29.95 -24.38 -1.88
CA LYS A 97 30.85 -24.01 -2.98
C LYS A 97 31.63 -22.73 -2.69
N ASP A 98 31.03 -21.77 -1.98
CA ASP A 98 31.66 -20.50 -1.57
C ASP A 98 32.31 -20.54 -0.18
N ALA A 99 32.40 -21.72 0.41
CA ALA A 99 32.92 -21.97 1.76
C ALA A 99 32.22 -21.17 2.89
N LYS A 100 31.02 -20.64 2.64
CA LYS A 100 30.23 -19.89 3.63
C LYS A 100 29.23 -20.80 4.32
N THR A 101 28.96 -20.49 5.58
CA THR A 101 27.92 -21.13 6.39
C THR A 101 26.84 -20.13 6.82
N THR A 102 26.95 -18.87 6.38
CA THR A 102 25.99 -17.81 6.68
C THR A 102 25.67 -17.03 5.40
N TYR A 103 24.38 -16.87 5.15
CA TYR A 103 23.84 -16.19 3.96
C TYR A 103 22.84 -15.13 4.37
N THR A 104 22.84 -13.98 3.70
CA THR A 104 21.76 -13.01 3.85
C THR A 104 20.50 -13.54 3.19
N TYR A 105 19.35 -13.29 3.80
CA TYR A 105 18.05 -13.70 3.24
C TYR A 105 17.88 -13.20 1.80
N THR A 106 17.52 -14.13 0.93
CA THR A 106 17.17 -13.85 -0.48
C THR A 106 15.77 -14.41 -0.75
N ALA A 107 14.83 -13.54 -1.09
CA ALA A 107 13.47 -13.99 -1.40
C ALA A 107 13.40 -14.75 -2.74
N PRO A 108 12.63 -15.85 -2.86
CA PRO A 108 11.77 -16.42 -1.82
C PRO A 108 12.46 -17.40 -0.88
N ALA A 109 13.66 -17.86 -1.19
CA ALA A 109 14.41 -18.85 -0.41
C ALA A 109 15.92 -18.74 -0.68
N ASN A 110 16.74 -19.11 0.30
CA ASN A 110 18.19 -19.25 0.14
C ASN A 110 18.51 -20.68 -0.35
N THR A 111 19.22 -20.79 -1.45
CA THR A 111 19.60 -22.07 -2.09
C THR A 111 21.10 -22.08 -2.41
N PRO A 112 21.97 -22.14 -1.38
CA PRO A 112 23.41 -22.16 -1.61
C PRO A 112 23.84 -23.38 -2.44
N GLU A 113 24.80 -23.19 -3.31
CA GLU A 113 25.40 -24.27 -4.09
C GLU A 113 26.36 -25.10 -3.25
N VAL A 114 26.41 -26.39 -3.54
CA VAL A 114 27.30 -27.32 -2.86
C VAL A 114 28.24 -28.03 -3.83
N ASN A 115 29.43 -28.36 -3.36
CA ASN A 115 30.37 -29.26 -4.02
C ASN A 115 30.28 -30.63 -3.34
N VAL A 116 30.24 -31.69 -4.12
CA VAL A 116 30.28 -33.07 -3.66
C VAL A 116 31.44 -33.76 -4.39
N ALA A 117 32.32 -34.43 -3.65
CA ALA A 117 33.47 -35.09 -4.21
C ALA A 117 33.67 -36.47 -3.59
N GLU A 118 34.17 -37.38 -4.38
CA GLU A 118 34.51 -38.73 -4.02
C GLU A 118 36.04 -38.89 -4.06
N LYS A 119 36.63 -39.31 -2.95
CA LYS A 119 38.04 -39.76 -2.85
C LYS A 119 38.11 -41.26 -3.00
N THR A 120 38.92 -41.69 -3.94
CA THR A 120 39.21 -43.11 -4.13
C THR A 120 40.72 -43.33 -4.12
N THR A 121 41.17 -44.41 -3.49
CA THR A 121 42.60 -44.81 -3.49
C THR A 121 42.76 -46.06 -4.31
N VAL A 122 43.53 -45.98 -5.38
CA VAL A 122 43.86 -47.13 -6.24
C VAL A 122 45.38 -47.25 -6.32
N ASN A 123 45.87 -48.42 -5.91
CA ASN A 123 47.32 -48.72 -5.86
C ASN A 123 48.11 -47.66 -5.08
N GLY A 124 47.60 -47.20 -3.94
CA GLY A 124 48.22 -46.18 -3.10
C GLY A 124 48.13 -44.74 -3.62
N LYS A 125 47.53 -44.53 -4.78
CA LYS A 125 47.31 -43.18 -5.35
C LYS A 125 45.90 -42.70 -5.07
N GLU A 126 45.79 -41.59 -4.35
CA GLU A 126 44.50 -40.92 -4.14
C GLU A 126 44.07 -40.14 -5.38
N THR A 127 42.82 -40.29 -5.76
CA THR A 127 42.15 -39.49 -6.80
C THR A 127 40.86 -38.91 -6.24
N THR A 128 40.53 -37.67 -6.62
CA THR A 128 39.29 -37.00 -6.23
C THR A 128 38.48 -36.73 -7.48
N THR A 129 37.22 -37.22 -7.48
CA THR A 129 36.28 -37.03 -8.57
C THR A 129 35.08 -36.26 -8.10
N SER A 130 34.72 -35.15 -8.76
CA SER A 130 33.54 -34.35 -8.43
C SER A 130 32.26 -35.04 -8.95
N TRP A 131 31.25 -35.12 -8.08
CA TRP A 131 29.94 -35.55 -8.46
C TRP A 131 29.15 -34.40 -9.14
N LYS A 132 28.33 -34.73 -10.14
CA LYS A 132 27.54 -33.78 -10.90
C LYS A 132 26.12 -33.72 -10.34
N LYS A 133 25.69 -32.50 -9.96
CA LYS A 133 24.32 -32.24 -9.54
C LYS A 133 23.34 -32.69 -10.64
N ASP A 134 22.18 -33.22 -10.24
CA ASP A 134 21.12 -33.71 -11.12
C ASP A 134 21.52 -34.88 -12.04
N THR A 135 22.78 -35.34 -11.95
CA THR A 135 23.28 -36.57 -12.61
C THR A 135 23.65 -37.62 -11.57
N ASP A 136 24.52 -37.30 -10.63
CA ASP A 136 25.04 -38.19 -9.61
C ASP A 136 24.32 -38.05 -8.28
N TYR A 137 23.91 -36.82 -7.95
CA TYR A 137 23.19 -36.48 -6.73
C TYR A 137 22.09 -35.45 -6.94
N VAL A 138 21.14 -35.42 -6.01
CA VAL A 138 20.10 -34.40 -5.89
C VAL A 138 20.24 -33.70 -4.55
N ILE A 139 19.68 -32.47 -4.47
CA ILE A 139 19.63 -31.72 -3.22
C ILE A 139 18.19 -31.32 -2.88
N SER A 140 17.91 -31.30 -1.60
CA SER A 140 16.70 -30.68 -1.03
C SER A 140 17.10 -29.74 0.11
N PHE A 141 16.19 -28.82 0.45
CA PHE A 141 16.44 -27.85 1.52
C PHE A 141 15.32 -27.94 2.56
N THR A 142 15.67 -27.65 3.81
CA THR A 142 14.72 -27.43 4.89
C THR A 142 14.98 -26.09 5.56
N ASP A 143 13.93 -25.46 6.08
CA ASP A 143 13.97 -24.18 6.81
C ASP A 143 14.72 -23.02 6.06
N ASN A 144 14.83 -23.10 4.75
CA ASN A 144 15.59 -22.17 3.91
C ASN A 144 14.81 -20.94 3.42
N THR A 145 13.57 -20.74 3.88
CA THR A 145 12.65 -19.69 3.43
C THR A 145 12.52 -18.51 4.37
N ASN A 146 13.16 -18.57 5.54
CA ASN A 146 13.12 -17.52 6.56
C ASN A 146 14.48 -17.37 7.23
N VAL A 147 14.66 -16.26 7.95
CA VAL A 147 15.77 -16.06 8.87
C VAL A 147 15.80 -17.16 9.89
N THR A 148 17.01 -17.68 10.17
CA THR A 148 17.24 -18.80 11.07
C THR A 148 17.93 -18.37 12.36
N THR A 149 17.96 -19.28 13.35
CA THR A 149 18.74 -19.13 14.58
C THR A 149 19.82 -20.19 14.64
N ALA A 150 20.81 -20.02 15.52
CA ALA A 150 21.85 -21.04 15.74
C ALA A 150 21.25 -22.37 16.19
N ALA A 151 20.20 -22.35 17.00
CA ALA A 151 19.52 -23.55 17.48
C ALA A 151 18.66 -24.24 16.40
N LYS A 152 18.23 -23.49 15.37
CA LYS A 152 17.42 -24.01 14.27
C LYS A 152 17.97 -23.46 12.95
N PRO A 153 19.07 -23.99 12.42
CA PRO A 153 19.64 -23.60 11.14
C PRO A 153 18.81 -24.13 9.96
N ALA A 154 18.97 -23.53 8.80
CA ALA A 154 18.54 -24.12 7.55
C ALA A 154 19.50 -25.26 7.16
N THR A 155 19.01 -26.24 6.39
CA THR A 155 19.86 -27.33 5.92
C THR A 155 19.72 -27.58 4.44
N VAL A 156 20.79 -28.05 3.84
CA VAL A 156 20.77 -28.70 2.53
C VAL A 156 21.04 -30.21 2.74
N ILE A 157 20.21 -31.05 2.16
CA ILE A 157 20.29 -32.51 2.20
C ILE A 157 20.73 -32.96 0.82
N ILE A 158 21.84 -33.69 0.77
CA ILE A 158 22.46 -34.21 -0.45
C ILE A 158 22.22 -35.72 -0.45
N THR A 159 21.64 -36.25 -1.52
CA THR A 159 21.32 -37.69 -1.66
C THR A 159 21.75 -38.18 -3.02
N PRO A 160 22.33 -39.38 -3.15
CA PRO A 160 22.61 -39.98 -4.45
C PRO A 160 21.33 -40.02 -5.31
N LYS A 161 21.42 -39.62 -6.57
CA LYS A 161 20.25 -39.56 -7.45
C LYS A 161 19.78 -40.97 -7.78
N ALA A 162 18.53 -41.28 -7.48
CA ALA A 162 17.94 -42.57 -7.82
C ALA A 162 18.11 -42.87 -9.31
N GLY A 163 18.54 -44.13 -9.65
CA GLY A 163 18.82 -44.59 -11.00
C GLY A 163 20.17 -44.14 -11.57
N SER A 164 20.98 -43.36 -10.81
CA SER A 164 22.35 -43.04 -11.21
C SER A 164 23.32 -44.18 -10.89
N LYS A 165 24.47 -44.21 -11.59
CA LYS A 165 25.57 -45.13 -11.26
C LYS A 165 26.05 -44.98 -9.81
N LYS A 166 25.98 -43.77 -9.27
CA LYS A 166 26.35 -43.51 -7.87
C LYS A 166 25.34 -44.12 -6.89
N ALA A 167 24.05 -44.08 -7.19
CA ALA A 167 23.02 -44.69 -6.36
C ALA A 167 23.03 -46.22 -6.37
N GLU A 168 23.75 -46.88 -7.31
CA GLU A 168 23.98 -48.33 -7.25
C GLU A 168 24.92 -48.71 -6.09
N LEU A 169 25.91 -47.87 -5.76
CA LEU A 169 26.95 -48.14 -4.78
C LEU A 169 26.75 -47.38 -3.44
N TYR A 170 26.16 -46.20 -3.52
CA TYR A 170 26.01 -45.25 -2.42
C TYR A 170 24.56 -45.05 -2.04
N GLY A 171 24.32 -44.87 -0.75
CA GLY A 171 23.02 -44.53 -0.15
C GLY A 171 23.18 -43.54 1.00
N GLY A 172 22.11 -43.30 1.71
CA GLY A 172 22.08 -42.32 2.80
C GLY A 172 22.08 -40.86 2.31
N SER A 173 22.39 -39.93 3.19
CA SER A 173 22.43 -38.51 2.88
C SER A 173 23.45 -37.72 3.70
N ILE A 174 24.07 -36.72 3.11
CA ILE A 174 24.88 -35.72 3.82
C ILE A 174 24.05 -34.49 4.06
N THR A 175 24.03 -33.99 5.29
CA THR A 175 23.34 -32.75 5.68
C THR A 175 24.36 -31.67 6.03
N LEU A 176 24.26 -30.52 5.36
CA LEU A 176 25.05 -29.32 5.69
C LEU A 176 24.11 -28.24 6.25
N ALA A 177 24.44 -27.73 7.43
CA ALA A 177 23.70 -26.66 8.07
C ALA A 177 24.21 -25.27 7.66
N PHE A 178 23.32 -24.29 7.51
CA PHE A 178 23.68 -22.91 7.26
C PHE A 178 22.72 -21.92 7.95
N GLN A 179 23.21 -20.72 8.21
CA GLN A 179 22.45 -19.64 8.83
C GLN A 179 21.90 -18.71 7.75
N ILE A 180 20.70 -18.17 7.98
CA ILE A 180 20.11 -17.11 7.18
C ILE A 180 19.94 -15.88 8.07
N THR A 181 20.64 -14.79 7.74
CA THR A 181 20.55 -13.50 8.43
C THR A 181 19.56 -12.57 7.71
N PRO A 182 18.94 -11.60 8.43
CA PRO A 182 18.01 -10.67 7.80
C PRO A 182 18.65 -9.84 6.69
N CYS A 183 17.88 -9.57 5.64
CA CYS A 183 18.26 -8.64 4.58
C CYS A 183 18.00 -7.20 5.04
N ASP A 184 18.99 -6.31 4.92
CA ASP A 184 18.82 -4.89 5.22
C ASP A 184 17.95 -4.22 4.14
N ILE A 185 16.94 -3.44 4.55
CA ILE A 185 16.10 -2.68 3.61
C ILE A 185 16.85 -1.53 2.93
N ASN A 186 18.10 -1.24 3.34
CA ASN A 186 19.02 -0.33 2.64
C ASN A 186 19.91 -1.04 1.60
N ASP A 187 19.81 -2.37 1.47
CA ASP A 187 20.56 -3.11 0.45
C ASP A 187 20.29 -2.55 -0.95
N SER A 188 21.32 -2.56 -1.81
CA SER A 188 21.24 -2.04 -3.18
C SER A 188 20.19 -2.75 -4.05
N GLN A 189 19.83 -3.98 -3.70
CA GLN A 189 18.77 -4.76 -4.35
C GLN A 189 17.37 -4.35 -3.90
N MET A 190 17.24 -3.45 -2.90
CA MET A 190 15.98 -2.99 -2.34
C MET A 190 15.60 -1.63 -2.91
N LYS A 191 14.56 -1.58 -3.74
CA LYS A 191 13.99 -0.34 -4.26
C LYS A 191 12.79 0.09 -3.43
N MET A 192 12.78 1.34 -2.99
CA MET A 192 11.64 1.98 -2.33
C MET A 192 11.00 2.97 -3.31
N THR A 193 9.69 2.82 -3.55
CA THR A 193 8.89 3.67 -4.44
C THR A 193 7.54 3.99 -3.81
N ASP A 194 6.76 4.84 -4.47
CA ASP A 194 5.35 5.15 -4.19
C ASP A 194 5.11 5.91 -2.88
N HIS A 195 5.50 7.16 -2.91
CA HIS A 195 4.96 8.17 -2.02
C HIS A 195 4.22 9.17 -2.89
N TYR A 196 2.91 9.15 -2.85
CA TYR A 196 2.08 10.12 -3.57
C TYR A 196 1.95 11.38 -2.74
N ASP A 197 2.13 12.52 -3.40
CA ASP A 197 1.86 13.83 -2.82
C ASP A 197 0.42 13.90 -2.31
N LYS A 198 0.20 14.60 -1.21
CA LYS A 198 -1.10 14.80 -0.58
C LYS A 198 -1.49 16.26 -0.70
N VAL A 199 -2.78 16.53 -0.81
CA VAL A 199 -3.32 17.88 -0.70
C VAL A 199 -3.70 18.13 0.75
N TYR A 200 -3.37 19.29 1.29
CA TYR A 200 -3.70 19.65 2.68
C TYR A 200 -5.16 19.37 3.02
N SER A 201 -5.39 18.73 4.16
CA SER A 201 -6.72 18.36 4.65
C SER A 201 -6.97 18.73 6.12
N GLY A 202 -5.98 19.32 6.78
CA GLY A 202 -6.03 19.58 8.23
C GLY A 202 -5.85 18.33 9.10
N LYS A 203 -5.67 17.14 8.50
CA LYS A 203 -5.51 15.86 9.21
C LYS A 203 -4.11 15.28 8.96
N ALA A 204 -3.62 14.52 9.94
CA ALA A 204 -2.34 13.84 9.82
C ALA A 204 -2.38 12.74 8.74
N TYR A 205 -1.47 12.78 7.77
CA TYR A 205 -1.29 11.75 6.77
C TYR A 205 -0.33 10.66 7.24
N LYS A 206 -0.69 9.40 6.97
CA LYS A 206 0.16 8.21 7.18
C LYS A 206 0.40 7.56 5.84
N ALA A 207 1.20 8.20 4.99
CA ALA A 207 1.53 7.69 3.67
C ALA A 207 2.24 6.34 3.75
N GLY A 208 2.09 5.52 2.73
CA GLY A 208 2.77 4.24 2.57
C GLY A 208 3.91 4.34 1.57
N VAL A 209 4.73 3.30 1.54
CA VAL A 209 5.73 3.08 0.49
C VAL A 209 5.59 1.65 -0.02
N LYS A 210 6.10 1.42 -1.22
CA LYS A 210 6.29 0.08 -1.76
C LYS A 210 7.78 -0.24 -1.73
N LEU A 211 8.13 -1.35 -1.10
CA LEU A 211 9.47 -1.91 -1.12
C LEU A 211 9.49 -3.12 -2.05
N VAL A 212 10.44 -3.15 -2.96
CA VAL A 212 10.64 -4.24 -3.91
C VAL A 212 12.09 -4.70 -3.82
N TYR A 213 12.27 -5.95 -3.44
CA TYR A 213 13.55 -6.64 -3.49
C TYR A 213 13.74 -7.28 -4.86
N THR A 214 14.91 -7.11 -5.49
CA THR A 214 15.27 -7.75 -6.75
C THR A 214 16.50 -8.63 -6.53
N ASN A 215 16.30 -9.95 -6.57
CA ASN A 215 17.41 -10.90 -6.44
C ASN A 215 18.35 -10.78 -7.63
N LYS A 216 19.58 -10.35 -7.40
CA LYS A 216 20.57 -10.10 -8.46
C LYS A 216 21.00 -11.34 -9.25
N ASN A 217 20.88 -12.54 -8.64
CA ASN A 217 21.30 -13.79 -9.28
C ASN A 217 20.21 -14.37 -10.19
N THR A 218 18.94 -14.14 -9.85
CA THR A 218 17.80 -14.73 -10.57
C THR A 218 16.95 -13.69 -11.30
N ALA A 219 17.23 -12.40 -11.11
CA ALA A 219 16.41 -11.26 -11.55
C ALA A 219 14.94 -11.29 -11.06
N LYS A 220 14.58 -12.22 -10.17
CA LYS A 220 13.24 -12.30 -9.60
C LYS A 220 12.99 -11.17 -8.61
N THR A 221 11.80 -10.59 -8.69
CA THR A 221 11.37 -9.51 -7.80
C THR A 221 10.40 -10.02 -6.74
N THR A 222 10.50 -9.48 -5.54
CA THR A 222 9.56 -9.73 -4.43
C THR A 222 9.12 -8.40 -3.85
N THR A 223 7.80 -8.15 -3.85
CA THR A 223 7.23 -6.98 -3.17
C THR A 223 7.03 -7.30 -1.70
N LEU A 224 7.61 -6.47 -0.83
CA LEU A 224 7.49 -6.60 0.61
C LEU A 224 6.08 -6.21 1.09
N VAL A 225 5.57 -6.91 2.09
CA VAL A 225 4.25 -6.72 2.66
C VAL A 225 4.34 -5.93 3.97
N ARG A 226 3.66 -4.78 4.02
CA ARG A 226 3.58 -3.96 5.24
C ARG A 226 2.97 -4.76 6.39
N LYS A 227 3.51 -4.61 7.61
CA LYS A 227 3.20 -5.32 8.85
C LYS A 227 3.72 -6.76 8.92
N LYS A 228 4.14 -7.35 7.81
CA LYS A 228 4.79 -8.66 7.76
C LYS A 228 6.31 -8.50 7.58
N ASP A 229 6.74 -7.71 6.60
CA ASP A 229 8.14 -7.57 6.21
C ASP A 229 8.72 -6.21 6.64
N TYR A 230 7.87 -5.20 6.84
CA TYR A 230 8.26 -3.88 7.35
C TYR A 230 7.11 -3.15 8.04
N THR A 231 7.46 -2.17 8.87
CA THR A 231 6.53 -1.22 9.49
C THR A 231 6.87 0.20 9.07
N ILE A 232 5.92 1.14 9.26
CA ILE A 232 6.15 2.58 9.09
C ILE A 232 5.63 3.27 10.34
N SER A 233 6.47 4.09 10.95
CA SER A 233 6.21 4.83 12.18
C SER A 233 6.84 6.21 12.15
N ASN A 234 6.78 6.94 13.26
CA ASN A 234 7.48 8.21 13.49
C ASN A 234 7.27 9.23 12.35
N TYR A 235 5.99 9.40 11.96
CA TYR A 235 5.65 10.44 10.99
C TYR A 235 5.85 11.82 11.60
N THR A 236 6.55 12.71 10.86
CA THR A 236 6.77 14.11 11.25
C THR A 236 6.33 15.04 10.12
N ASN A 237 5.98 16.26 10.46
CA ASN A 237 5.50 17.30 9.53
C ASN A 237 4.36 16.82 8.60
N ASN A 238 3.55 15.87 9.07
CA ASN A 238 2.59 15.16 8.25
C ASN A 238 1.16 15.73 8.28
N ILE A 239 1.00 16.99 8.72
CA ILE A 239 -0.28 17.73 8.79
C ILE A 239 -0.25 18.91 7.81
N ASN A 240 0.71 19.80 7.96
CA ASN A 240 0.79 21.06 7.22
C ASN A 240 1.51 20.90 5.88
N VAL A 241 1.35 21.89 5.03
CA VAL A 241 2.05 22.00 3.74
C VAL A 241 3.55 21.97 3.94
N GLY A 242 4.24 21.19 3.13
CA GLY A 242 5.67 20.98 3.20
C GLY A 242 6.07 19.53 2.92
N THR A 243 7.30 19.16 3.31
CA THR A 243 7.82 17.81 3.21
C THR A 243 7.61 17.08 4.54
N ALA A 244 6.80 16.04 4.50
CA ALA A 244 6.57 15.13 5.61
C ALA A 244 7.54 13.94 5.52
N THR A 245 7.87 13.34 6.66
CA THR A 245 8.72 12.15 6.73
C THR A 245 8.03 11.02 7.50
N GLY A 246 8.55 9.81 7.33
CA GLY A 246 8.20 8.64 8.12
C GLY A 246 9.38 7.67 8.15
N VAL A 247 9.46 6.83 9.18
CA VAL A 247 10.53 5.84 9.33
C VAL A 247 9.99 4.46 8.94
N VAL A 248 10.57 3.90 7.91
CA VAL A 248 10.36 2.51 7.48
C VAL A 248 11.36 1.64 8.23
N LYS A 249 10.89 0.58 8.89
CA LYS A 249 11.72 -0.38 9.62
C LYS A 249 11.46 -1.80 9.12
N GLY A 250 12.51 -2.51 8.70
CA GLY A 250 12.45 -3.92 8.35
C GLY A 250 12.10 -4.78 9.58
N ILE A 251 11.34 -5.85 9.37
CA ILE A 251 10.97 -6.85 10.40
C ILE A 251 10.94 -8.24 9.77
N GLY A 252 10.99 -9.29 10.61
CA GLY A 252 10.99 -10.68 10.15
C GLY A 252 12.26 -11.01 9.36
N ASN A 253 12.12 -11.30 8.09
CA ASN A 253 13.24 -11.60 7.19
C ASN A 253 14.05 -10.36 6.78
N TYR A 254 13.66 -9.17 7.23
CA TYR A 254 14.28 -7.91 6.89
C TYR A 254 14.69 -7.12 8.14
N THR A 255 15.69 -6.28 8.00
CA THR A 255 16.23 -5.43 9.07
C THR A 255 16.53 -4.03 8.57
N GLY A 256 17.07 -3.17 9.43
CA GLY A 256 17.46 -1.81 9.10
C GLY A 256 16.30 -0.81 9.16
N THR A 257 16.64 0.45 8.98
CA THR A 257 15.68 1.58 8.94
C THR A 257 15.98 2.49 7.77
N ARG A 258 14.92 3.03 7.16
CA ARG A 258 15.04 3.96 6.03
C ARG A 258 14.00 5.07 6.16
N THR A 259 14.41 6.32 5.94
CA THR A 259 13.47 7.45 5.92
C THR A 259 12.75 7.50 4.59
N MET A 260 11.42 7.62 4.64
CA MET A 260 10.59 7.98 3.51
C MET A 260 10.17 9.45 3.61
N THR A 261 9.92 10.08 2.46
CA THR A 261 9.40 11.45 2.39
C THR A 261 8.18 11.51 1.48
N PHE A 262 7.27 12.44 1.72
CA PHE A 262 6.17 12.78 0.82
C PHE A 262 5.81 14.25 0.97
N LYS A 263 5.26 14.88 -0.06
CA LYS A 263 4.85 16.27 -0.02
C LYS A 263 3.39 16.42 0.37
N ILE A 264 3.10 17.44 1.16
CA ILE A 264 1.76 17.96 1.38
C ILE A 264 1.68 19.29 0.64
N THR A 265 0.81 19.38 -0.34
CA THR A 265 0.63 20.55 -1.19
C THR A 265 -0.54 21.40 -0.72
N GLN A 266 -0.53 22.70 -1.06
CA GLN A 266 -1.59 23.64 -0.69
C GLN A 266 -2.94 23.24 -1.28
N LYS A 267 -4.01 23.46 -0.50
CA LYS A 267 -5.40 23.33 -0.97
C LYS A 267 -5.88 24.65 -1.57
N SER A 268 -6.53 24.61 -2.72
CA SER A 268 -7.08 25.81 -3.38
C SER A 268 -8.37 26.29 -2.71
N ILE A 269 -8.44 27.59 -2.33
CA ILE A 269 -9.68 28.20 -1.85
C ILE A 269 -10.69 28.49 -2.97
N ALA A 270 -10.29 28.35 -4.22
CA ALA A 270 -11.20 28.44 -5.38
C ALA A 270 -12.05 27.18 -5.59
N ASP A 271 -11.81 26.12 -4.80
CA ASP A 271 -12.59 24.89 -4.83
C ASP A 271 -14.01 25.13 -4.28
N LEU A 272 -15.01 24.43 -4.85
CA LEU A 272 -16.42 24.53 -4.45
C LEU A 272 -16.70 24.17 -2.98
N SER A 273 -15.77 23.51 -2.31
CA SER A 273 -15.84 23.22 -0.87
C SER A 273 -15.66 24.45 0.02
N PHE A 274 -15.20 25.60 -0.55
CA PHE A 274 -15.03 26.85 0.14
C PHE A 274 -16.17 27.82 -0.17
N THR A 275 -16.73 28.43 0.86
CA THR A 275 -17.80 29.42 0.74
C THR A 275 -17.37 30.72 1.39
N PRO A 276 -16.90 31.71 0.61
CA PRO A 276 -16.67 33.05 1.11
C PRO A 276 -18.00 33.71 1.49
N ASN A 277 -17.99 34.48 2.55
CA ASN A 277 -19.18 35.19 3.04
C ASN A 277 -18.81 36.65 3.37
N LEU A 278 -19.69 37.58 2.98
CA LEU A 278 -19.65 38.97 3.35
C LEU A 278 -20.80 39.26 4.32
N GLU A 279 -20.49 39.83 5.48
CA GLU A 279 -21.52 40.25 6.45
C GLU A 279 -22.60 41.13 5.81
N LYS A 280 -22.20 41.99 4.86
CA LYS A 280 -23.09 42.90 4.18
C LYS A 280 -22.69 43.16 2.73
N VAL A 281 -23.63 42.98 1.81
CA VAL A 281 -23.41 43.13 0.37
C VAL A 281 -23.90 44.48 -0.22
N VAL A 282 -24.47 45.35 0.62
CA VAL A 282 -24.96 46.66 0.18
C VAL A 282 -24.69 47.74 1.20
N TYR A 283 -24.00 48.78 0.80
CA TYR A 283 -23.68 49.98 1.61
C TYR A 283 -24.24 51.22 0.96
N ASN A 284 -24.50 52.25 1.81
CA ASN A 284 -24.76 53.60 1.33
C ASN A 284 -23.45 54.42 1.30
N TYR A 285 -23.26 55.21 0.30
CA TYR A 285 -22.12 56.10 0.19
C TYR A 285 -22.07 57.09 1.37
N ASN A 286 -20.92 57.20 2.03
CA ASN A 286 -20.69 58.13 3.10
C ASN A 286 -19.36 58.88 2.99
N GLY A 287 -18.59 58.64 1.90
CA GLY A 287 -17.29 59.24 1.68
C GLY A 287 -16.09 58.45 2.20
N SER A 288 -16.32 57.43 3.00
CA SER A 288 -15.28 56.54 3.56
C SER A 288 -15.20 55.20 2.82
N TYR A 289 -14.05 54.54 2.96
CA TYR A 289 -13.90 53.13 2.46
C TYR A 289 -14.89 52.22 3.14
N ARG A 290 -15.41 51.25 2.41
CA ARG A 290 -16.29 50.20 2.85
C ARG A 290 -15.53 48.88 2.88
N THR A 291 -15.39 48.29 4.05
CA THR A 291 -14.68 47.03 4.30
C THR A 291 -15.60 46.11 5.09
N PRO A 292 -16.53 45.39 4.37
CA PRO A 292 -17.38 44.42 5.06
C PRO A 292 -16.55 43.41 5.83
N ALA A 293 -17.05 42.97 6.97
CA ALA A 293 -16.47 41.80 7.64
C ALA A 293 -16.68 40.58 6.75
N VAL A 294 -15.67 39.72 6.70
CA VAL A 294 -15.60 38.58 5.78
C VAL A 294 -15.21 37.30 6.53
N SER A 295 -15.65 36.17 6.04
CA SER A 295 -15.22 34.84 6.47
C SER A 295 -15.18 33.88 5.27
N ILE A 296 -14.40 32.81 5.40
CA ILE A 296 -14.47 31.66 4.47
C ILE A 296 -14.82 30.43 5.30
N ILE A 297 -15.86 29.73 4.88
CA ILE A 297 -16.24 28.45 5.47
C ILE A 297 -15.78 27.34 4.51
N TYR A 298 -14.99 26.43 5.03
CA TYR A 298 -14.60 25.21 4.35
C TYR A 298 -15.50 24.06 4.81
N LYS A 299 -16.15 23.41 3.87
CA LYS A 299 -16.93 22.20 4.13
C LYS A 299 -16.09 20.98 3.71
N ASP A 300 -15.63 20.20 4.70
CA ASP A 300 -14.92 18.97 4.44
C ASP A 300 -15.85 17.92 3.83
N ALA A 301 -15.35 17.16 2.88
CA ALA A 301 -16.05 15.96 2.42
C ALA A 301 -16.24 15.01 3.61
N MET A 302 -17.40 14.40 3.68
CA MET A 302 -17.93 13.51 4.70
C MET A 302 -16.93 12.89 5.66
N ASN A 303 -17.13 13.07 6.97
CA ASN A 303 -16.45 12.26 7.98
C ASN A 303 -16.87 10.78 7.85
N LYS A 304 -16.22 9.87 8.61
CA LYS A 304 -16.58 8.43 8.62
C LYS A 304 -18.06 8.13 8.94
N ALA A 305 -18.79 9.08 9.51
CA ALA A 305 -20.21 8.96 9.84
C ALA A 305 -21.14 9.58 8.78
N GLY A 306 -20.60 10.06 7.64
CA GLY A 306 -21.38 10.67 6.57
C GLY A 306 -21.80 12.11 6.82
N ALA A 307 -21.39 12.75 7.92
CA ALA A 307 -21.73 14.13 8.23
C ALA A 307 -20.67 15.10 7.67
N THR A 308 -21.12 16.17 7.01
CA THR A 308 -20.24 17.25 6.53
C THR A 308 -19.79 18.09 7.72
N GLN A 309 -18.48 18.21 7.91
CA GLN A 309 -17.90 19.07 8.94
C GLN A 309 -17.51 20.41 8.32
N SER A 310 -17.87 21.51 8.97
CA SER A 310 -17.55 22.87 8.51
C SER A 310 -16.49 23.49 9.41
N TYR A 311 -15.54 24.17 8.79
CA TYR A 311 -14.45 24.90 9.45
C TYR A 311 -14.43 26.33 8.96
N THR A 312 -14.21 27.30 9.85
CA THR A 312 -13.95 28.68 9.45
C THR A 312 -12.45 28.92 9.34
N LEU A 313 -12.01 29.42 8.21
CA LEU A 313 -10.61 29.77 7.97
C LEU A 313 -10.24 31.05 8.73
N ASN A 314 -9.00 31.13 9.21
CA ASN A 314 -8.47 32.28 9.95
C ASN A 314 -7.90 33.33 8.99
N LYS A 315 -8.49 34.54 9.03
CA LYS A 315 -7.96 35.68 8.28
C LYS A 315 -6.57 36.07 8.81
N GLY A 316 -5.64 36.28 7.91
CA GLY A 316 -4.23 36.59 8.23
C GLY A 316 -3.32 35.38 8.24
N THR A 317 -3.82 34.18 8.56
CA THR A 317 -3.06 32.92 8.56
C THR A 317 -3.40 32.06 7.35
N ASP A 318 -4.69 31.84 7.11
CA ASP A 318 -5.16 30.94 6.05
C ASP A 318 -5.52 31.69 4.76
N TYR A 319 -5.87 32.97 4.89
CA TYR A 319 -6.14 33.83 3.75
C TYR A 319 -5.93 35.33 4.09
N THR A 320 -5.66 36.12 3.06
CA THR A 320 -5.65 37.58 3.11
C THR A 320 -6.82 38.15 2.30
N VAL A 321 -7.13 39.46 2.51
CA VAL A 321 -8.25 40.13 1.83
C VAL A 321 -7.83 41.50 1.35
N ILE A 322 -8.14 41.81 0.10
CA ILE A 322 -7.99 43.12 -0.52
C ILE A 322 -9.37 43.61 -0.96
N TYR A 323 -9.59 44.93 -0.82
CA TYR A 323 -10.82 45.59 -1.25
C TYR A 323 -10.47 46.59 -2.35
N GLU A 324 -11.19 46.51 -3.48
CA GLU A 324 -11.03 47.40 -4.61
C GLU A 324 -12.35 48.15 -4.87
N ASP A 325 -12.26 49.37 -5.43
CA ASP A 325 -13.37 50.25 -5.72
C ASP A 325 -14.37 50.52 -4.58
N ASN A 326 -13.91 50.32 -3.35
CA ASN A 326 -14.71 50.26 -2.11
C ASN A 326 -14.99 51.64 -1.45
N LYS A 327 -14.72 52.76 -2.18
CA LYS A 327 -14.98 54.11 -1.69
C LYS A 327 -16.04 54.86 -2.43
N LYS A 328 -16.16 54.67 -3.73
CA LYS A 328 -17.10 55.37 -4.62
C LYS A 328 -18.40 54.54 -4.80
N VAL A 329 -19.46 55.24 -5.27
CA VAL A 329 -20.69 54.56 -5.70
C VAL A 329 -20.40 53.65 -6.88
N GLY A 330 -20.82 52.39 -6.78
CA GLY A 330 -20.56 51.37 -7.80
C GLY A 330 -20.58 49.97 -7.22
N THR A 331 -20.06 49.03 -7.98
CA THR A 331 -19.71 47.72 -7.50
C THR A 331 -18.30 47.78 -6.95
N ALA A 332 -18.11 47.30 -5.73
CA ALA A 332 -16.81 47.13 -5.11
C ALA A 332 -16.47 45.64 -5.07
N THR A 333 -15.20 45.33 -5.16
CA THR A 333 -14.67 43.95 -5.21
C THR A 333 -13.95 43.62 -3.91
N VAL A 334 -14.12 42.38 -3.47
CA VAL A 334 -13.37 41.74 -2.37
C VAL A 334 -12.61 40.56 -2.93
N ILE A 335 -11.29 40.59 -2.83
CA ILE A 335 -10.41 39.52 -3.29
C ILE A 335 -9.86 38.80 -2.07
N PHE A 336 -10.17 37.52 -1.95
CA PHE A 336 -9.60 36.62 -0.96
C PHE A 336 -8.43 35.90 -1.61
N THR A 337 -7.29 35.85 -0.97
CA THR A 337 -6.09 35.12 -1.44
C THR A 337 -5.66 34.13 -0.39
N GLY A 338 -5.59 32.84 -0.73
CA GLY A 338 -5.13 31.78 0.15
C GLY A 338 -3.66 31.94 0.51
N THR A 339 -3.32 31.64 1.79
CA THR A 339 -1.96 31.71 2.34
C THR A 339 -1.69 30.49 3.22
N GLY A 340 -0.44 30.25 3.60
CA GLY A 340 -0.07 29.13 4.45
C GLY A 340 -0.40 27.77 3.80
N ASN A 341 -1.35 27.06 4.39
CA ASN A 341 -1.83 25.75 3.89
C ASN A 341 -2.76 25.87 2.68
N PHE A 342 -3.12 27.08 2.28
CA PHE A 342 -4.06 27.35 1.19
C PHE A 342 -3.40 28.18 0.09
N LYS A 343 -3.96 28.07 -1.14
CA LYS A 343 -3.57 28.84 -2.33
C LYS A 343 -4.78 29.25 -3.13
N GLY A 344 -4.53 30.03 -4.20
CA GLY A 344 -5.54 30.48 -5.13
C GLY A 344 -6.27 31.72 -4.60
N PHE A 345 -7.29 32.16 -5.29
CA PHE A 345 -8.07 33.33 -4.94
C PHE A 345 -9.57 33.08 -5.18
N HIS A 346 -10.38 33.87 -4.49
CA HIS A 346 -11.82 33.96 -4.68
C HIS A 346 -12.25 35.42 -4.71
N VAL A 347 -13.23 35.75 -5.53
CA VAL A 347 -13.69 37.14 -5.73
C VAL A 347 -15.16 37.24 -5.41
N GLU A 348 -15.49 38.18 -4.52
CA GLU A 348 -16.87 38.56 -4.18
C GLU A 348 -17.10 40.04 -4.45
N ASN A 349 -18.36 40.41 -4.61
CA ASN A 349 -18.75 41.79 -4.90
C ASN A 349 -19.77 42.32 -3.91
N PHE A 350 -19.69 43.61 -3.62
CA PHE A 350 -20.72 44.31 -2.90
C PHE A 350 -21.04 45.67 -3.57
N THR A 351 -22.21 46.19 -3.31
CA THR A 351 -22.68 47.44 -3.94
C THR A 351 -22.60 48.61 -3.01
N ILE A 352 -22.05 49.76 -3.45
CA ILE A 352 -22.14 51.04 -2.78
C ILE A 352 -23.19 51.86 -3.53
N ARG A 353 -24.30 52.17 -2.84
CA ARG A 353 -25.42 52.97 -3.36
C ARG A 353 -25.18 54.44 -3.14
N PRO A 354 -25.71 55.35 -3.99
CA PRO A 354 -25.66 56.81 -3.72
C PRO A 354 -26.43 57.14 -2.45
N LYS A 355 -26.10 58.26 -1.83
CA LYS A 355 -26.79 58.78 -0.64
C LYS A 355 -28.25 59.06 -0.98
N SER A 356 -29.18 58.63 -0.16
CA SER A 356 -30.61 58.86 -0.35
C SER A 356 -30.99 60.35 -0.24
N THR A 357 -32.03 60.74 -0.91
CA THR A 357 -32.69 62.03 -0.69
C THR A 357 -33.95 61.89 0.12
N ILE A 358 -34.51 63.02 0.55
CA ILE A 358 -35.74 63.07 1.33
C ILE A 358 -36.77 63.84 0.54
N LEU A 359 -37.96 63.30 0.32
CA LEU A 359 -39.13 63.98 -0.17
C LEU A 359 -39.54 65.04 0.84
N ARG A 360 -39.50 66.34 0.45
CA ARG A 360 -39.82 67.45 1.32
C ARG A 360 -41.28 67.89 1.19
N LYS A 361 -41.78 68.03 -0.06
CA LYS A 361 -43.14 68.56 -0.30
C LYS A 361 -43.71 67.97 -1.61
N LEU A 362 -45.00 67.69 -1.58
CA LEU A 362 -45.83 67.49 -2.73
C LEU A 362 -46.78 68.67 -2.88
N ILE A 363 -46.73 69.35 -4.03
CA ILE A 363 -47.60 70.53 -4.30
C ILE A 363 -48.65 70.09 -5.32
N LYS A 364 -49.91 70.06 -4.92
CA LYS A 364 -51.07 69.70 -5.77
C LYS A 364 -51.33 70.79 -6.82
N GLY A 365 -51.76 70.42 -8.03
CA GLY A 365 -52.27 71.28 -9.08
C GLY A 365 -53.29 70.58 -9.96
N LYS A 366 -53.96 71.34 -10.86
CA LYS A 366 -54.95 70.74 -11.74
C LYS A 366 -54.30 69.78 -12.76
N LYS A 367 -54.64 68.45 -12.66
CA LYS A 367 -54.09 67.35 -13.44
C LYS A 367 -52.53 67.29 -13.40
N GLN A 368 -51.89 67.74 -12.26
CA GLN A 368 -50.44 67.70 -12.03
C GLN A 368 -50.12 67.73 -10.56
N PHE A 369 -48.87 67.37 -10.21
CA PHE A 369 -48.30 67.71 -8.91
C PHE A 369 -46.79 68.04 -9.13
N SER A 370 -46.25 68.83 -8.18
CA SER A 370 -44.80 69.08 -8.12
C SER A 370 -44.21 68.35 -6.95
N VAL A 371 -43.11 67.66 -7.17
CA VAL A 371 -42.31 66.96 -6.17
C VAL A 371 -41.13 67.83 -5.82
N VAL A 372 -40.89 68.10 -4.53
CA VAL A 372 -39.75 68.82 -4.02
C VAL A 372 -38.98 67.92 -3.06
N TRP A 373 -37.64 67.86 -3.20
CA TRP A 373 -36.79 67.01 -2.39
C TRP A 373 -35.51 67.70 -1.89
N LYS A 374 -34.79 67.06 -0.94
CA LYS A 374 -33.52 67.58 -0.41
C LYS A 374 -32.43 67.39 -1.46
N LYS A 375 -31.65 68.46 -1.73
CA LYS A 375 -30.50 68.42 -2.67
C LYS A 375 -29.47 67.43 -2.20
N GLN A 376 -28.92 66.59 -3.09
CA GLN A 376 -27.71 65.77 -2.94
C GLN A 376 -26.71 66.19 -4.03
N THR A 377 -25.41 66.17 -3.69
CA THR A 377 -24.39 66.70 -4.63
C THR A 377 -23.27 65.71 -4.96
N THR A 378 -23.06 64.72 -4.15
CA THR A 378 -21.89 63.83 -4.23
C THR A 378 -22.27 62.44 -4.77
N GLN A 379 -21.45 61.88 -5.61
CA GLN A 379 -21.54 60.51 -6.12
C GLN A 379 -22.95 60.13 -6.66
N MET A 380 -23.54 61.06 -7.46
CA MET A 380 -24.83 60.85 -8.09
C MET A 380 -24.88 61.52 -9.48
N SER A 381 -25.72 61.02 -10.40
CA SER A 381 -25.98 61.56 -11.73
C SER A 381 -27.31 62.33 -11.76
N GLY A 382 -28.26 62.00 -10.91
CA GLY A 382 -29.55 62.66 -10.88
C GLY A 382 -30.54 62.02 -9.92
N TYR A 383 -31.79 62.35 -10.11
CA TYR A 383 -32.91 61.88 -9.31
C TYR A 383 -33.86 61.05 -10.19
N GLN A 384 -34.47 60.02 -9.62
CA GLN A 384 -35.59 59.31 -10.23
C GLN A 384 -36.82 59.48 -9.32
N ILE A 385 -37.87 60.01 -9.90
CA ILE A 385 -39.21 60.14 -9.28
C ILE A 385 -40.02 58.95 -9.79
N GLN A 386 -40.63 58.22 -8.87
CA GLN A 386 -41.54 57.11 -9.16
C GLN A 386 -42.90 57.47 -8.58
N TYR A 387 -43.94 57.28 -9.37
CA TYR A 387 -45.33 57.56 -8.94
C TYR A 387 -46.27 56.50 -9.47
N ALA A 388 -47.32 56.22 -8.68
CA ALA A 388 -48.35 55.23 -9.00
C ALA A 388 -49.68 55.61 -8.31
N THR A 389 -50.79 55.01 -8.73
CA THR A 389 -52.09 55.15 -8.10
C THR A 389 -52.33 54.14 -6.97
N ASN A 390 -51.32 53.35 -6.63
CA ASN A 390 -51.36 52.35 -5.54
C ASN A 390 -50.12 52.40 -4.66
N LYS A 391 -50.25 52.11 -3.36
CA LYS A 391 -49.16 52.11 -2.35
C LYS A 391 -48.02 51.13 -2.68
N LYS A 392 -48.32 50.04 -3.35
CA LYS A 392 -47.33 49.03 -3.71
C LYS A 392 -46.52 49.36 -4.93
N PHE A 393 -46.77 50.54 -5.58
CA PHE A 393 -46.07 51.01 -6.79
C PHE A 393 -46.17 50.01 -7.96
N LYS A 394 -47.21 49.17 -8.02
CA LYS A 394 -47.46 48.32 -9.18
C LYS A 394 -47.81 49.23 -10.36
N SER A 395 -47.30 48.89 -11.56
CA SER A 395 -47.45 49.66 -12.80
C SER A 395 -47.06 51.15 -12.64
N SER A 396 -46.05 51.43 -11.84
CA SER A 396 -45.56 52.78 -11.57
C SER A 396 -44.89 53.42 -12.79
N LYS A 397 -45.07 54.72 -12.95
CA LYS A 397 -44.30 55.53 -13.91
C LYS A 397 -43.02 56.08 -13.25
N LYS A 398 -41.95 56.19 -14.03
CA LYS A 398 -40.62 56.66 -13.60
C LYS A 398 -40.25 57.86 -14.46
N VAL A 399 -39.76 58.92 -13.81
CA VAL A 399 -39.23 60.12 -14.50
C VAL A 399 -37.91 60.49 -13.87
N THR A 400 -36.89 60.79 -14.68
CA THR A 400 -35.58 61.22 -14.19
C THR A 400 -35.52 62.76 -14.16
N SER A 401 -34.64 63.26 -13.30
CA SER A 401 -34.33 64.68 -13.18
C SER A 401 -32.81 64.90 -13.03
N LYS A 402 -32.32 66.03 -13.57
CA LYS A 402 -30.90 66.39 -13.48
C LYS A 402 -30.45 66.56 -12.03
N LYS A 403 -29.15 66.39 -11.75
CA LYS A 403 -28.50 66.58 -10.47
C LYS A 403 -28.70 67.98 -9.89
N SER A 404 -28.77 69.00 -10.71
CA SER A 404 -28.94 70.41 -10.34
C SER A 404 -30.34 70.75 -9.80
N THR A 405 -31.37 69.97 -10.11
CA THR A 405 -32.75 70.27 -9.78
C THR A 405 -33.20 69.61 -8.46
N THR A 406 -34.05 70.34 -7.72
CA THR A 406 -34.68 69.84 -6.47
C THR A 406 -36.18 69.81 -6.53
N ARG A 407 -36.75 70.11 -7.75
CA ARG A 407 -38.21 70.13 -7.99
C ARG A 407 -38.48 69.57 -9.39
N LYS A 408 -39.58 68.82 -9.54
CA LYS A 408 -40.06 68.34 -10.80
C LYS A 408 -41.58 68.33 -10.82
N THR A 409 -42.19 68.94 -11.83
CA THR A 409 -43.66 68.90 -12.03
C THR A 409 -44.00 67.72 -12.95
N ILE A 410 -44.91 66.87 -12.49
CA ILE A 410 -45.48 65.73 -13.24
C ILE A 410 -46.85 66.18 -13.72
N LYS A 411 -47.01 66.25 -15.03
CA LYS A 411 -48.25 66.71 -15.70
C LYS A 411 -49.04 65.55 -16.32
N LYS A 412 -50.21 65.82 -16.85
CA LYS A 412 -51.11 64.86 -17.56
C LYS A 412 -51.56 63.72 -16.67
N LEU A 413 -51.92 64.06 -15.42
CA LEU A 413 -52.44 63.08 -14.45
C LEU A 413 -53.95 62.92 -14.59
N LYS A 414 -54.45 61.73 -14.24
CA LYS A 414 -55.90 61.47 -14.18
C LYS A 414 -56.52 62.25 -13.04
N SER A 415 -57.63 62.95 -13.27
CA SER A 415 -58.40 63.63 -12.24
C SER A 415 -59.01 62.65 -11.26
N LYS A 416 -59.27 63.13 -10.03
CA LYS A 416 -59.92 62.34 -8.94
C LYS A 416 -59.20 61.02 -8.61
N LYS A 417 -57.84 60.95 -8.81
CA LYS A 417 -57.01 59.80 -8.43
C LYS A 417 -56.01 60.22 -7.37
N THR A 418 -55.79 59.39 -6.38
CA THR A 418 -54.70 59.50 -5.42
C THR A 418 -53.42 58.97 -6.01
N TYR A 419 -52.33 59.74 -5.90
CA TYR A 419 -51.03 59.32 -6.35
C TYR A 419 -50.07 59.16 -5.17
N TYR A 420 -49.35 58.05 -5.15
CA TYR A 420 -48.21 57.77 -4.24
C TYR A 420 -46.96 58.11 -4.99
N VAL A 421 -46.01 58.81 -4.30
CA VAL A 421 -44.79 59.33 -4.92
C VAL A 421 -43.61 59.03 -4.04
N ARG A 422 -42.51 58.57 -4.62
CA ARG A 422 -41.22 58.46 -3.98
C ARG A 422 -40.13 59.03 -4.91
N VAL A 423 -39.03 59.52 -4.29
CA VAL A 423 -37.88 60.03 -5.02
C VAL A 423 -36.63 59.40 -4.46
N ARG A 424 -35.73 58.98 -5.36
CA ARG A 424 -34.41 58.45 -5.02
C ARG A 424 -33.32 59.09 -5.89
N THR A 425 -32.11 59.07 -5.40
CA THR A 425 -30.93 59.44 -6.19
C THR A 425 -30.51 58.24 -7.04
N TYR A 426 -29.83 58.51 -8.16
CA TYR A 426 -29.14 57.47 -8.93
C TYR A 426 -27.76 57.95 -9.37
N LYS A 427 -26.85 57.00 -9.55
CA LYS A 427 -25.57 57.19 -10.24
C LYS A 427 -25.54 56.26 -11.46
N LYS A 428 -25.29 56.80 -12.61
CA LYS A 428 -25.04 56.04 -13.84
C LYS A 428 -23.53 55.87 -14.00
N LEU A 429 -23.07 54.62 -14.11
CA LEU A 429 -21.71 54.22 -14.44
C LEU A 429 -21.80 53.26 -15.62
N TYR A 430 -21.23 53.69 -16.75
CA TYR A 430 -21.41 52.95 -18.00
C TYR A 430 -22.91 52.70 -18.27
N ASP A 431 -23.30 51.47 -18.46
CA ASP A 431 -24.71 51.09 -18.70
C ASP A 431 -25.50 50.71 -17.46
N THR A 432 -24.88 50.77 -16.28
CA THR A 432 -25.49 50.39 -15.02
C THR A 432 -25.94 51.61 -14.19
N ASN A 433 -27.16 51.54 -13.68
CA ASN A 433 -27.69 52.55 -12.78
C ASN A 433 -27.72 52.01 -11.33
N TYR A 434 -27.01 52.67 -10.44
CA TYR A 434 -27.00 52.40 -8.99
C TYR A 434 -28.02 53.37 -8.32
N TYR A 435 -29.00 52.82 -7.62
CA TYR A 435 -30.05 53.60 -6.95
C TYR A 435 -29.89 53.61 -5.43
N SER A 436 -30.17 54.76 -4.81
CA SER A 436 -30.32 54.82 -3.36
C SER A 436 -31.55 54.01 -2.90
N LYS A 437 -31.57 53.72 -1.58
CA LYS A 437 -32.75 53.14 -0.94
C LYS A 437 -33.96 54.04 -1.10
#